data_f60ee328ca25bc6677871e52873a8242
#
_entry.id   f60ee328ca25bc6677871e52873a8242
#
_cell.length_a   1.000
_cell.length_b   1.000
_cell.length_c   1.000
_cell.angle_alpha   90.00
_cell.angle_beta   90.00
_cell.angle_gamma   90.00
#
_symmetry.space_group_name_H-M   'P 1'
#
loop_
_entity.id
_entity.type
_entity.pdbx_description
1 polymer ?
#
loop_
_entity_poly.entity_id
_entity_poly.type
_entity_poly.pdbx_seq_one_letter_code
_entity_poly.pdbx_strand_id
1 'polypeptide(L)'
;MIFTRLGDSNLEASRIGFGCWAIGGMDWGPVDDNDSIKAIEKALDCGINFFDTADVYGDGHSEEILGKALGSERKNVIVATKVGGVKQKGGPSRHDTSRKHILTAIDASLRRLQTDYVDLYQIHVPDSSTPVSETVSTLLQLKKQGKIRYFGLSNMKVEEISEYVKHGSVTTLQPEYNMIQRQSEKELLPFCMEHKIAVLAYSPLGRGLLTGKYDMKSSFVPTDVRAIDSAFQGKTFEINLKCVDNLRPIAAGSGQTLTQLAIAWALSNPAVSVALVGAKTPFQVEENASAFDSPLSPEALSKIMDILDEMERDKIAFKDDQIAKLRTTPITAIKSEEKGKELIDDLIMWMLHLHENFDVSAKELGPIFSEAAMLKMKGTIGQATTVEKLRLKLKEIHSRAESV
;
A
#
# COMPACT_ATOMS: atom_id res chain seq x y z
N MET A 1 14.68 6.25 19.93
CA MET A 1 13.41 5.74 19.38
C MET A 1 12.23 6.31 20.18
N ILE A 2 11.14 6.69 19.52
CA ILE A 2 9.90 7.18 20.15
C ILE A 2 8.84 6.08 20.07
N PHE A 3 8.04 5.93 21.14
CA PHE A 3 6.98 4.94 21.23
C PHE A 3 5.60 5.58 21.28
N THR A 4 4.60 4.83 20.86
CA THR A 4 3.19 5.23 20.90
C THR A 4 2.30 4.05 21.23
N ARG A 5 1.19 4.32 21.90
CA ARG A 5 0.17 3.32 22.17
C ARG A 5 -0.71 3.11 20.95
N LEU A 6 -1.00 1.86 20.59
CA LEU A 6 -1.85 1.52 19.46
C LEU A 6 -3.33 1.51 19.87
N GLY A 7 -4.06 2.56 19.53
CA GLY A 7 -5.48 2.69 19.85
C GLY A 7 -5.78 2.49 21.33
N ASP A 8 -6.85 1.77 21.63
CA ASP A 8 -7.22 1.42 23.03
C ASP A 8 -6.52 0.15 23.55
N SER A 9 -5.48 -0.35 22.87
CA SER A 9 -4.70 -1.51 23.28
C SER A 9 -3.68 -1.17 24.37
N ASN A 10 -3.00 -2.17 24.92
CA ASN A 10 -1.81 -2.02 25.75
C ASN A 10 -0.51 -2.26 24.97
N LEU A 11 -0.54 -2.18 23.65
CA LEU A 11 0.63 -2.31 22.80
C LEU A 11 1.33 -0.95 22.68
N GLU A 12 2.55 -0.86 23.21
CA GLU A 12 3.45 0.28 23.06
C GLU A 12 4.44 0.02 21.92
N ALA A 13 4.15 0.53 20.73
CA ALA A 13 4.92 0.32 19.52
C ALA A 13 5.91 1.46 19.25
N SER A 14 7.10 1.14 18.77
CA SER A 14 7.99 2.13 18.15
C SER A 14 7.29 2.78 16.97
N ARG A 15 7.40 4.12 16.85
CA ARG A 15 6.75 4.84 15.74
C ARG A 15 7.34 4.53 14.36
N ILE A 16 8.53 3.92 14.31
CA ILE A 16 9.06 3.25 13.12
C ILE A 16 8.91 1.75 13.36
N GLY A 17 8.19 1.07 12.48
CA GLY A 17 8.04 -0.37 12.46
C GLY A 17 8.82 -0.99 11.31
N PHE A 18 9.31 -2.21 11.50
CA PHE A 18 10.00 -2.97 10.46
C PHE A 18 8.99 -3.73 9.60
N GLY A 19 8.87 -3.33 8.31
CA GLY A 19 8.03 -3.99 7.32
C GLY A 19 8.75 -5.16 6.65
N CYS A 20 8.25 -6.38 6.85
CA CYS A 20 8.88 -7.60 6.38
C CYS A 20 8.51 -8.01 4.95
N TRP A 21 7.78 -7.20 4.18
CA TRP A 21 7.40 -7.58 2.81
C TRP A 21 8.63 -7.76 1.91
N ALA A 22 9.61 -6.85 2.02
CA ALA A 22 10.81 -6.89 1.19
C ALA A 22 11.70 -8.12 1.44
N ILE A 23 11.67 -8.72 2.65
CA ILE A 23 12.45 -9.90 3.00
C ILE A 23 11.77 -11.22 2.60
N GLY A 24 10.52 -11.19 2.14
CA GLY A 24 9.83 -12.35 1.58
C GLY A 24 10.36 -12.80 0.20
N GLY A 25 11.10 -11.95 -0.51
CA GLY A 25 11.87 -12.29 -1.72
C GLY A 25 11.08 -12.37 -3.03
N MET A 26 9.74 -12.45 -3.04
CA MET A 26 8.98 -12.71 -4.27
C MET A 26 8.73 -11.45 -5.12
N ASP A 27 8.26 -10.37 -4.53
CA ASP A 27 7.79 -9.17 -5.26
C ASP A 27 8.85 -8.07 -5.36
N TRP A 28 10.03 -8.28 -4.77
CA TRP A 28 11.11 -7.30 -4.60
C TRP A 28 12.46 -7.75 -5.17
N GLY A 29 12.45 -8.80 -6.01
CA GLY A 29 13.66 -9.45 -6.51
C GLY A 29 14.37 -10.31 -5.44
N PRO A 30 15.54 -10.87 -5.78
CA PRO A 30 16.27 -11.77 -4.87
C PRO A 30 16.63 -11.09 -3.55
N VAL A 31 16.55 -11.86 -2.46
CA VAL A 31 16.91 -11.43 -1.11
C VAL A 31 17.75 -12.53 -0.48
N ASP A 32 18.81 -12.16 0.23
CA ASP A 32 19.61 -13.07 1.05
C ASP A 32 19.01 -13.15 2.46
N ASP A 33 18.77 -14.36 2.93
CA ASP A 33 18.17 -14.62 4.24
C ASP A 33 19.08 -14.16 5.38
N ASN A 34 20.41 -14.29 5.24
CA ASN A 34 21.35 -13.84 6.28
C ASN A 34 21.36 -12.32 6.38
N ASP A 35 21.27 -11.60 5.25
CA ASP A 35 21.16 -10.14 5.27
C ASP A 35 19.83 -9.70 5.86
N SER A 36 18.74 -10.43 5.58
CA SER A 36 17.42 -10.20 6.17
C SER A 36 17.43 -10.39 7.70
N ILE A 37 18.07 -11.44 8.19
CA ILE A 37 18.26 -11.70 9.63
C ILE A 37 19.06 -10.57 10.28
N LYS A 38 20.20 -10.19 9.69
CA LYS A 38 21.01 -9.06 10.19
C LYS A 38 20.25 -7.74 10.20
N ALA A 39 19.37 -7.50 9.21
CA ALA A 39 18.51 -6.32 9.20
C ALA A 39 17.50 -6.34 10.35
N ILE A 40 16.89 -7.49 10.67
CA ILE A 40 15.98 -7.64 11.82
C ILE A 40 16.74 -7.45 13.14
N GLU A 41 17.93 -8.07 13.30
CA GLU A 41 18.78 -7.88 14.47
C GLU A 41 19.18 -6.41 14.66
N LYS A 42 19.52 -5.72 13.57
CA LYS A 42 19.82 -4.29 13.60
C LYS A 42 18.58 -3.45 13.97
N ALA A 43 17.38 -3.87 13.56
CA ALA A 43 16.15 -3.18 13.95
C ALA A 43 15.93 -3.27 15.48
N LEU A 44 16.19 -4.43 16.09
CA LEU A 44 16.18 -4.61 17.53
C LEU A 44 17.22 -3.70 18.23
N ASP A 45 18.47 -3.67 17.72
CA ASP A 45 19.53 -2.81 18.24
C ASP A 45 19.18 -1.32 18.18
N CYS A 46 18.45 -0.89 17.14
CA CYS A 46 17.94 0.48 17.01
C CYS A 46 16.72 0.78 17.88
N GLY A 47 16.22 -0.21 18.63
CA GLY A 47 15.06 -0.09 19.52
C GLY A 47 13.71 -0.14 18.79
N ILE A 48 13.67 -0.66 17.55
CA ILE A 48 12.42 -0.97 16.86
C ILE A 48 11.82 -2.22 17.50
N ASN A 49 10.59 -2.11 18.01
CA ASN A 49 9.90 -3.21 18.66
C ASN A 49 8.62 -3.65 17.92
N PHE A 50 8.32 -3.07 16.75
CA PHE A 50 7.15 -3.41 15.94
C PHE A 50 7.58 -4.03 14.62
N PHE A 51 7.20 -5.30 14.38
CA PHE A 51 7.52 -6.06 13.18
C PHE A 51 6.23 -6.50 12.48
N ASP A 52 6.06 -6.11 11.22
CA ASP A 52 4.87 -6.41 10.41
C ASP A 52 5.22 -7.36 9.27
N THR A 53 4.57 -8.52 9.24
CA THR A 53 4.68 -9.51 8.17
C THR A 53 3.30 -9.93 7.63
N ALA A 54 3.22 -10.96 6.80
CA ALA A 54 1.98 -11.59 6.34
C ALA A 54 2.23 -13.02 5.88
N ASP A 55 1.19 -13.85 5.95
CA ASP A 55 1.20 -15.25 5.48
C ASP A 55 1.49 -15.38 3.98
N VAL A 56 1.13 -14.37 3.17
CA VAL A 56 1.36 -14.35 1.72
C VAL A 56 2.74 -13.78 1.31
N TYR A 57 3.52 -13.21 2.24
CA TYR A 57 4.84 -12.66 1.90
C TYR A 57 5.84 -13.80 1.69
N GLY A 58 6.22 -14.03 0.42
CA GLY A 58 7.04 -15.16 0.05
C GLY A 58 6.42 -16.52 0.37
N ASP A 59 5.04 -16.63 0.34
CA ASP A 59 4.29 -17.83 0.73
C ASP A 59 4.64 -18.34 2.16
N GLY A 60 4.82 -17.38 3.08
CA GLY A 60 5.16 -17.64 4.47
C GLY A 60 6.65 -17.53 4.80
N HIS A 61 7.53 -17.43 3.80
CA HIS A 61 8.98 -17.32 4.02
C HIS A 61 9.35 -16.12 4.90
N SER A 62 8.67 -14.97 4.73
CA SER A 62 8.88 -13.79 5.57
C SER A 62 8.59 -14.06 7.05
N GLU A 63 7.56 -14.85 7.37
CA GLU A 63 7.26 -15.25 8.76
C GLU A 63 8.32 -16.20 9.32
N GLU A 64 8.85 -17.12 8.51
CA GLU A 64 9.93 -18.07 8.91
C GLU A 64 11.21 -17.32 9.25
N ILE A 65 11.62 -16.37 8.40
CA ILE A 65 12.82 -15.55 8.62
C ILE A 65 12.64 -14.67 9.87
N LEU A 66 11.47 -14.04 10.03
CA LEU A 66 11.19 -13.23 11.21
C LEU A 66 11.22 -14.07 12.49
N GLY A 67 10.55 -15.23 12.51
CA GLY A 67 10.55 -16.12 13.65
C GLY A 67 11.94 -16.59 14.05
N LYS A 68 12.77 -16.96 13.05
CA LYS A 68 14.17 -17.36 13.26
C LYS A 68 15.02 -16.21 13.83
N ALA A 69 14.87 -15.00 13.28
CA ALA A 69 15.67 -13.85 13.70
C ALA A 69 15.31 -13.33 15.11
N LEU A 70 14.03 -13.36 15.46
CA LEU A 70 13.58 -12.89 16.78
C LEU A 70 14.01 -13.83 17.90
N GLY A 71 13.95 -15.13 17.72
CA GLY A 71 14.35 -16.10 18.72
C GLY A 71 13.84 -15.76 20.14
N SER A 72 14.74 -15.58 21.10
CA SER A 72 14.40 -15.22 22.51
C SER A 72 13.80 -13.83 22.66
N GLU A 73 14.05 -12.92 21.70
CA GLU A 73 13.52 -11.54 21.71
C GLU A 73 12.04 -11.46 21.37
N ARG A 74 11.41 -12.54 20.88
CA ARG A 74 9.99 -12.58 20.50
C ARG A 74 9.06 -12.00 21.57
N LYS A 75 9.33 -12.24 22.84
CA LYS A 75 8.53 -11.75 23.97
C LYS A 75 8.65 -10.25 24.26
N ASN A 76 9.70 -9.62 23.73
CA ASN A 76 10.03 -8.21 23.96
C ASN A 76 9.54 -7.30 22.84
N VAL A 77 8.94 -7.88 21.78
CA VAL A 77 8.52 -7.16 20.58
C VAL A 77 7.04 -7.41 20.26
N ILE A 78 6.47 -6.55 19.45
CA ILE A 78 5.14 -6.65 18.87
C ILE A 78 5.27 -7.27 17.48
N VAL A 79 4.68 -8.43 17.27
CA VAL A 79 4.61 -9.07 15.95
C VAL A 79 3.19 -8.96 15.41
N ALA A 80 3.09 -8.32 14.23
CA ALA A 80 1.87 -8.25 13.45
C ALA A 80 2.00 -9.19 12.24
N THR A 81 0.97 -10.02 11.99
CA THR A 81 0.83 -10.74 10.73
C THR A 81 -0.59 -10.62 10.17
N LYS A 82 -0.84 -11.15 8.99
CA LYS A 82 -2.08 -10.90 8.26
C LYS A 82 -2.69 -12.19 7.71
N VAL A 83 -4.00 -12.13 7.38
CA VAL A 83 -4.77 -13.22 6.78
C VAL A 83 -5.78 -12.66 5.80
N GLY A 84 -6.22 -13.49 4.88
CA GLY A 84 -7.31 -13.19 3.94
C GLY A 84 -6.85 -13.07 2.49
N GLY A 85 -5.56 -12.91 2.22
CA GLY A 85 -5.00 -13.04 0.89
C GLY A 85 -4.72 -14.52 0.57
N VAL A 86 -5.24 -15.03 -0.54
CA VAL A 86 -4.99 -16.40 -0.99
C VAL A 86 -4.43 -16.37 -2.41
N LYS A 87 -3.14 -16.72 -2.54
CA LYS A 87 -2.50 -16.86 -3.86
C LYS A 87 -3.04 -18.09 -4.57
N GLN A 88 -3.39 -17.94 -5.84
CA GLN A 88 -3.77 -19.07 -6.69
C GLN A 88 -2.71 -19.31 -7.76
N LYS A 89 -2.25 -20.56 -7.92
CA LYS A 89 -1.34 -20.91 -9.03
C LYS A 89 -2.06 -20.69 -10.36
N GLY A 90 -1.57 -19.72 -11.15
CA GLY A 90 -2.07 -19.47 -12.51
C GLY A 90 -3.39 -18.73 -12.60
N GLY A 91 -3.89 -18.14 -11.51
CA GLY A 91 -5.11 -17.34 -11.47
C GLY A 91 -4.99 -16.07 -10.63
N PRO A 92 -6.00 -15.20 -10.65
CA PRO A 92 -6.02 -14.02 -9.79
C PRO A 92 -6.05 -14.42 -8.32
N SER A 93 -5.44 -13.62 -7.46
CA SER A 93 -5.53 -13.79 -6.01
C SER A 93 -6.99 -13.79 -5.55
N ARG A 94 -7.34 -14.68 -4.63
CA ARG A 94 -8.65 -14.74 -3.99
C ARG A 94 -8.56 -14.16 -2.59
N HIS A 95 -9.65 -13.59 -2.12
CA HIS A 95 -9.79 -13.16 -0.72
C HIS A 95 -10.66 -14.18 0.02
N ASP A 96 -10.29 -14.53 1.24
CA ASP A 96 -11.01 -15.50 2.06
C ASP A 96 -10.80 -15.18 3.55
N THR A 97 -11.81 -14.59 4.16
CA THR A 97 -11.84 -14.31 5.60
C THR A 97 -12.80 -15.23 6.36
N SER A 98 -13.18 -16.37 5.73
CA SER A 98 -14.03 -17.38 6.35
C SER A 98 -13.38 -17.94 7.63
N ARG A 99 -14.23 -18.37 8.56
CA ARG A 99 -13.80 -19.04 9.79
C ARG A 99 -12.80 -20.17 9.53
N LYS A 100 -13.08 -21.00 8.53
CA LYS A 100 -12.21 -22.14 8.19
C LYS A 100 -10.83 -21.69 7.79
N HIS A 101 -10.74 -20.68 6.93
CA HIS A 101 -9.47 -20.16 6.44
C HIS A 101 -8.68 -19.47 7.57
N ILE A 102 -9.30 -18.59 8.34
CA ILE A 102 -8.66 -17.87 9.46
C ILE A 102 -8.05 -18.85 10.48
N LEU A 103 -8.80 -19.90 10.88
CA LEU A 103 -8.32 -20.89 11.86
C LEU A 103 -7.13 -21.70 11.32
N THR A 104 -7.12 -22.04 10.03
CA THR A 104 -6.00 -22.76 9.40
C THR A 104 -4.79 -21.86 9.23
N ALA A 105 -4.99 -20.63 8.79
CA ALA A 105 -3.94 -19.65 8.52
C ALA A 105 -3.20 -19.26 9.81
N ILE A 106 -3.91 -18.96 10.90
CA ILE A 106 -3.25 -18.60 12.17
C ILE A 106 -2.35 -19.72 12.68
N ASP A 107 -2.78 -20.98 12.63
CA ASP A 107 -1.98 -22.12 13.08
C ASP A 107 -0.73 -22.32 12.21
N ALA A 108 -0.81 -22.01 10.93
CA ALA A 108 0.34 -22.01 10.03
C ALA A 108 1.30 -20.84 10.33
N SER A 109 0.78 -19.62 10.54
CA SER A 109 1.58 -18.44 10.91
C SER A 109 2.31 -18.62 12.24
N LEU A 110 1.64 -19.15 13.28
CA LEU A 110 2.25 -19.42 14.57
C LEU A 110 3.42 -20.42 14.48
N ARG A 111 3.28 -21.47 13.65
CA ARG A 111 4.38 -22.43 13.39
C ARG A 111 5.57 -21.77 12.71
N ARG A 112 5.34 -20.96 11.65
CA ARG A 112 6.41 -20.27 10.92
C ARG A 112 7.11 -19.22 11.79
N LEU A 113 6.34 -18.47 12.56
CA LEU A 113 6.86 -17.46 13.52
C LEU A 113 7.47 -18.07 14.77
N GLN A 114 7.38 -19.39 14.98
CA GLN A 114 7.91 -20.13 16.15
C GLN A 114 7.42 -19.53 17.48
N THR A 115 6.12 -19.24 17.58
CA THR A 115 5.49 -18.62 18.75
C THR A 115 4.09 -19.16 18.99
N ASP A 116 3.59 -19.05 20.22
CA ASP A 116 2.24 -19.48 20.58
C ASP A 116 1.18 -18.39 20.35
N TYR A 117 1.60 -17.14 20.10
CA TYR A 117 0.70 -16.01 19.89
C TYR A 117 1.29 -14.96 18.96
N VAL A 118 0.41 -14.18 18.33
CA VAL A 118 0.76 -12.90 17.69
C VAL A 118 0.10 -11.74 18.41
N ASP A 119 0.78 -10.60 18.44
CA ASP A 119 0.27 -9.42 19.16
C ASP A 119 -0.87 -8.76 18.39
N LEU A 120 -0.75 -8.71 17.05
CA LEU A 120 -1.72 -8.10 16.17
C LEU A 120 -1.97 -9.00 14.96
N TYR A 121 -3.22 -9.44 14.79
CA TYR A 121 -3.63 -10.23 13.62
C TYR A 121 -4.54 -9.40 12.73
N GLN A 122 -4.17 -9.18 11.48
CA GLN A 122 -4.84 -8.22 10.60
C GLN A 122 -5.55 -8.91 9.45
N ILE A 123 -6.77 -8.45 9.13
CA ILE A 123 -7.40 -8.77 7.85
C ILE A 123 -6.66 -7.98 6.77
N HIS A 124 -5.98 -8.69 5.86
CA HIS A 124 -5.06 -8.12 4.87
C HIS A 124 -5.79 -7.32 3.79
N VAL A 125 -6.92 -7.83 3.35
CA VAL A 125 -7.75 -7.27 2.29
C VAL A 125 -9.22 -7.57 2.57
N PRO A 126 -10.15 -6.73 2.09
CA PRO A 126 -11.58 -7.00 2.25
C PRO A 126 -12.00 -8.26 1.48
N ASP A 127 -12.94 -9.01 2.06
CA ASP A 127 -13.58 -10.18 1.44
C ASP A 127 -15.10 -9.97 1.44
N SER A 128 -15.66 -9.73 0.27
CA SER A 128 -17.11 -9.53 0.09
C SER A 128 -17.93 -10.82 0.15
N SER A 129 -17.28 -11.98 0.18
CA SER A 129 -17.94 -13.30 0.17
C SER A 129 -18.25 -13.82 1.58
N THR A 130 -17.52 -13.34 2.59
CA THR A 130 -17.69 -13.77 3.99
C THR A 130 -18.38 -12.67 4.80
N PRO A 131 -19.45 -12.98 5.57
CA PRO A 131 -20.07 -12.01 6.46
C PRO A 131 -19.07 -11.48 7.52
N VAL A 132 -18.98 -10.16 7.70
CA VAL A 132 -18.09 -9.52 8.67
C VAL A 132 -18.27 -10.07 10.09
N SER A 133 -19.52 -10.38 10.48
CA SER A 133 -19.85 -10.98 11.77
C SER A 133 -19.17 -12.35 11.99
N GLU A 134 -19.04 -13.19 10.94
CA GLU A 134 -18.33 -14.47 11.00
C GLU A 134 -16.82 -14.23 11.21
N THR A 135 -16.23 -13.34 10.43
CA THR A 135 -14.83 -12.96 10.54
C THR A 135 -14.50 -12.46 11.95
N VAL A 136 -15.26 -11.47 12.45
CA VAL A 136 -15.02 -10.87 13.77
C VAL A 136 -15.25 -11.88 14.90
N SER A 137 -16.30 -12.69 14.84
CA SER A 137 -16.53 -13.74 15.86
C SER A 137 -15.40 -14.74 15.93
N THR A 138 -14.78 -15.06 14.77
CA THR A 138 -13.61 -15.94 14.70
C THR A 138 -12.38 -15.30 15.32
N LEU A 139 -12.11 -14.02 15.02
CA LEU A 139 -11.00 -13.26 15.62
C LEU A 139 -11.16 -13.15 17.15
N LEU A 140 -12.37 -12.88 17.64
CA LEU A 140 -12.65 -12.84 19.08
C LEU A 140 -12.47 -14.20 19.75
N GLN A 141 -12.79 -15.30 19.07
CA GLN A 141 -12.49 -16.65 19.55
C GLN A 141 -10.98 -16.88 19.66
N LEU A 142 -10.19 -16.49 18.64
CA LEU A 142 -8.73 -16.60 18.67
C LEU A 142 -8.12 -15.77 19.82
N LYS A 143 -8.66 -14.57 20.04
CA LYS A 143 -8.27 -13.73 21.19
C LYS A 143 -8.56 -14.42 22.52
N LYS A 144 -9.74 -15.04 22.69
CA LYS A 144 -10.10 -15.81 23.89
C LYS A 144 -9.19 -17.03 24.10
N GLN A 145 -8.71 -17.65 23.01
CA GLN A 145 -7.76 -18.76 23.04
C GLN A 145 -6.31 -18.31 23.32
N GLY A 146 -6.04 -17.01 23.35
CA GLY A 146 -4.70 -16.46 23.53
C GLY A 146 -3.78 -16.55 22.30
N LYS A 147 -4.28 -17.00 21.14
CA LYS A 147 -3.51 -17.08 19.88
C LYS A 147 -3.23 -15.70 19.27
N ILE A 148 -4.12 -14.73 19.51
CA ILE A 148 -3.92 -13.33 19.12
C ILE A 148 -4.24 -12.43 20.33
N ARG A 149 -3.53 -11.29 20.44
CA ARG A 149 -3.83 -10.31 21.51
C ARG A 149 -4.86 -9.29 21.02
N TYR A 150 -4.67 -8.78 19.81
CA TYR A 150 -5.52 -7.77 19.18
C TYR A 150 -5.73 -8.12 17.70
N PHE A 151 -6.74 -7.50 17.08
CA PHE A 151 -6.91 -7.57 15.65
C PHE A 151 -7.01 -6.18 15.01
N GLY A 152 -6.64 -6.11 13.74
CA GLY A 152 -6.67 -4.93 12.91
C GLY A 152 -7.14 -5.24 11.50
N LEU A 153 -7.19 -4.19 10.69
CA LEU A 153 -7.63 -4.23 9.30
C LEU A 153 -6.55 -3.61 8.40
N SER A 154 -6.58 -3.94 7.11
CA SER A 154 -5.71 -3.34 6.10
C SER A 154 -6.47 -3.19 4.78
N ASN A 155 -6.13 -2.15 4.00
CA ASN A 155 -6.66 -1.93 2.65
C ASN A 155 -8.19 -1.85 2.58
N MET A 156 -8.84 -1.24 3.57
CA MET A 156 -10.29 -1.10 3.65
C MET A 156 -10.73 0.36 3.56
N LYS A 157 -11.91 0.58 3.00
CA LYS A 157 -12.60 1.87 2.98
C LYS A 157 -13.35 2.10 4.28
N VAL A 158 -13.77 3.36 4.51
CA VAL A 158 -14.51 3.77 5.72
C VAL A 158 -15.79 2.95 5.93
N GLU A 159 -16.54 2.66 4.86
CA GLU A 159 -17.78 1.87 4.94
C GLU A 159 -17.52 0.45 5.42
N GLU A 160 -16.44 -0.17 4.92
CA GLU A 160 -16.03 -1.53 5.30
C GLU A 160 -15.58 -1.56 6.77
N ILE A 161 -14.73 -0.60 7.17
CA ILE A 161 -14.26 -0.51 8.57
C ILE A 161 -15.43 -0.28 9.53
N SER A 162 -16.39 0.57 9.15
CA SER A 162 -17.59 0.86 9.93
C SER A 162 -18.40 -0.40 10.23
N GLU A 163 -18.44 -1.35 9.27
CA GLU A 163 -19.09 -2.64 9.52
C GLU A 163 -18.33 -3.49 10.53
N TYR A 164 -16.99 -3.55 10.47
CA TYR A 164 -16.19 -4.26 11.47
C TYR A 164 -16.34 -3.67 12.87
N VAL A 165 -16.36 -2.34 13.00
CA VAL A 165 -16.51 -1.64 14.29
C VAL A 165 -17.84 -1.97 14.99
N LYS A 166 -18.91 -2.25 14.25
CA LYS A 166 -20.19 -2.69 14.83
C LYS A 166 -20.09 -4.04 15.55
N HIS A 167 -19.15 -4.89 15.15
CA HIS A 167 -19.02 -6.26 15.66
C HIS A 167 -17.87 -6.45 16.65
N GLY A 168 -16.90 -5.53 16.70
CA GLY A 168 -15.77 -5.66 17.61
C GLY A 168 -14.85 -4.44 17.63
N SER A 169 -13.94 -4.39 18.61
CA SER A 169 -12.97 -3.31 18.74
C SER A 169 -11.82 -3.52 17.75
N VAL A 170 -11.80 -2.74 16.67
CA VAL A 170 -10.69 -2.68 15.72
C VAL A 170 -9.56 -1.86 16.32
N THR A 171 -8.38 -2.48 16.49
CA THR A 171 -7.24 -1.82 17.15
C THR A 171 -6.45 -0.96 16.17
N THR A 172 -6.24 -1.45 14.93
CA THR A 172 -5.42 -0.77 13.94
C THR A 172 -6.04 -0.81 12.55
N LEU A 173 -5.69 0.20 11.75
CA LEU A 173 -5.86 0.16 10.30
C LEU A 173 -4.50 0.34 9.64
N GLN A 174 -4.21 -0.47 8.60
CA GLN A 174 -2.97 -0.40 7.83
C GLN A 174 -3.27 0.03 6.39
N PRO A 175 -3.24 1.35 6.07
CA PRO A 175 -3.38 1.89 4.72
C PRO A 175 -2.03 2.16 4.07
N GLU A 176 -2.00 2.26 2.72
CA GLU A 176 -0.90 2.94 2.02
C GLU A 176 -0.95 4.43 2.31
N TYR A 177 0.18 4.98 2.80
CA TYR A 177 0.27 6.41 3.04
C TYR A 177 1.70 6.91 2.92
N ASN A 178 1.93 7.83 2.01
CA ASN A 178 3.20 8.50 1.76
C ASN A 178 2.99 9.79 0.96
N MET A 179 4.05 10.56 0.71
CA MET A 179 3.99 11.82 -0.04
C MET A 179 3.37 11.72 -1.43
N ILE A 180 3.45 10.53 -2.08
CA ILE A 180 2.92 10.28 -3.44
C ILE A 180 1.48 9.77 -3.40
N GLN A 181 1.09 9.08 -2.31
CA GLN A 181 -0.23 8.44 -2.12
C GLN A 181 -0.88 9.03 -0.86
N ARG A 182 -1.70 10.07 -1.04
CA ARG A 182 -2.29 10.88 0.03
C ARG A 182 -3.82 10.73 0.17
N GLN A 183 -4.45 9.84 -0.60
CA GLN A 183 -5.91 9.69 -0.65
C GLN A 183 -6.52 9.42 0.72
N SER A 184 -5.78 8.71 1.60
CA SER A 184 -6.23 8.42 2.97
C SER A 184 -6.48 9.66 3.83
N GLU A 185 -5.90 10.83 3.50
CA GLU A 185 -6.06 12.08 4.25
C GLU A 185 -7.50 12.60 4.24
N LYS A 186 -8.26 12.32 3.18
CA LYS A 186 -9.60 12.89 3.00
C LYS A 186 -10.63 12.37 4.01
N GLU A 187 -10.69 11.06 4.20
CA GLU A 187 -11.73 10.41 5.00
C GLU A 187 -11.16 9.39 5.98
N LEU A 188 -10.22 8.57 5.54
CA LEU A 188 -9.74 7.41 6.27
C LEU A 188 -8.98 7.77 7.55
N LEU A 189 -8.02 8.69 7.45
CA LEU A 189 -7.25 9.14 8.62
C LEU A 189 -8.12 9.90 9.64
N PRO A 190 -9.02 10.85 9.24
CA PRO A 190 -9.98 11.46 10.15
C PRO A 190 -10.89 10.45 10.84
N PHE A 191 -11.42 9.48 10.10
CA PHE A 191 -12.24 8.40 10.66
C PHE A 191 -11.47 7.58 11.72
N CYS A 192 -10.23 7.22 11.44
CA CYS A 192 -9.41 6.48 12.40
C CYS A 192 -9.15 7.27 13.68
N MET A 193 -8.90 8.57 13.60
CA MET A 193 -8.75 9.43 14.77
C MET A 193 -10.01 9.48 15.62
N GLU A 194 -11.18 9.68 15.01
CA GLU A 194 -12.47 9.73 15.68
C GLU A 194 -12.78 8.42 16.44
N HIS A 195 -12.45 7.27 15.82
CA HIS A 195 -12.73 5.95 16.37
C HIS A 195 -11.57 5.37 17.21
N LYS A 196 -10.50 6.14 17.46
CA LYS A 196 -9.29 5.72 18.20
C LYS A 196 -8.63 4.47 17.61
N ILE A 197 -8.68 4.32 16.29
CA ILE A 197 -8.03 3.26 15.54
C ILE A 197 -6.61 3.73 15.20
N ALA A 198 -5.58 3.01 15.64
CA ALA A 198 -4.19 3.37 15.33
C ALA A 198 -3.88 3.11 13.86
N VAL A 199 -3.26 4.08 13.20
CA VAL A 199 -2.88 3.96 11.78
C VAL A 199 -1.44 3.46 11.65
N LEU A 200 -1.28 2.36 10.91
CA LEU A 200 0.01 1.78 10.54
C LEU A 200 0.26 2.07 9.06
N ALA A 201 0.94 3.18 8.75
CA ALA A 201 1.18 3.61 7.37
C ALA A 201 2.20 2.69 6.69
N TYR A 202 1.78 1.90 5.67
CA TYR A 202 2.72 1.11 4.90
C TYR A 202 3.24 1.87 3.67
N SER A 203 4.37 1.41 3.13
CA SER A 203 5.09 2.03 2.01
C SER A 203 5.39 3.53 2.20
N PRO A 204 5.87 4.01 3.37
CA PRO A 204 6.15 5.44 3.59
C PRO A 204 7.22 5.99 2.65
N LEU A 205 8.05 5.12 2.05
CA LEU A 205 9.05 5.48 1.03
C LEU A 205 8.53 5.36 -0.42
N GLY A 206 7.22 5.15 -0.64
CA GLY A 206 6.65 4.98 -1.98
C GLY A 206 7.36 3.88 -2.77
N ARG A 207 7.54 2.70 -2.19
CA ARG A 207 8.31 1.58 -2.77
C ARG A 207 9.73 1.96 -3.19
N GLY A 208 10.34 2.90 -2.45
CA GLY A 208 11.70 3.40 -2.66
C GLY A 208 11.78 4.60 -3.60
N LEU A 209 10.69 5.11 -4.16
CA LEU A 209 10.66 6.29 -5.00
C LEU A 209 11.14 7.53 -4.23
N LEU A 210 10.70 7.69 -3.01
CA LEU A 210 11.03 8.81 -2.13
C LEU A 210 12.45 8.74 -1.53
N THR A 211 13.24 7.72 -1.86
CA THR A 211 14.68 7.69 -1.46
C THR A 211 15.56 8.49 -2.42
N GLY A 212 15.03 8.90 -3.58
CA GLY A 212 15.77 9.66 -4.59
C GLY A 212 16.81 8.86 -5.38
N LYS A 213 16.78 7.51 -5.32
CA LYS A 213 17.72 6.64 -6.03
C LYS A 213 17.35 6.34 -7.48
N TYR A 214 16.11 6.66 -7.89
CA TYR A 214 15.62 6.39 -9.24
C TYR A 214 15.72 7.61 -10.15
N ASP A 215 15.83 7.34 -11.43
CA ASP A 215 15.80 8.31 -12.53
C ASP A 215 14.97 7.75 -13.71
N MET A 216 14.82 8.52 -14.79
CA MET A 216 14.08 8.11 -15.99
C MET A 216 14.68 6.91 -16.75
N LYS A 217 15.90 6.48 -16.40
CA LYS A 217 16.56 5.28 -16.97
C LYS A 217 16.33 4.04 -16.12
N SER A 218 15.77 4.20 -14.93
CA SER A 218 15.49 3.10 -14.01
C SER A 218 14.45 2.15 -14.62
N SER A 219 14.75 0.85 -14.57
CA SER A 219 13.86 -0.20 -15.08
C SER A 219 13.75 -1.33 -14.06
N PHE A 220 12.65 -2.05 -14.11
CA PHE A 220 12.33 -3.12 -13.17
C PHE A 220 12.07 -4.42 -13.91
N VAL A 221 12.53 -5.54 -13.36
CA VAL A 221 12.21 -6.86 -13.91
C VAL A 221 10.71 -7.14 -13.80
N PRO A 222 10.09 -7.91 -14.71
CA PRO A 222 8.64 -8.12 -14.73
C PRO A 222 8.04 -8.72 -13.46
N THR A 223 8.85 -9.38 -12.63
CA THR A 223 8.44 -9.95 -11.33
C THR A 223 8.48 -8.95 -10.18
N ASP A 224 9.02 -7.76 -10.40
CA ASP A 224 9.08 -6.70 -9.40
C ASP A 224 7.77 -5.91 -9.39
N VAL A 225 7.20 -5.64 -8.22
CA VAL A 225 5.94 -4.92 -8.07
C VAL A 225 5.96 -3.54 -8.74
N ARG A 226 7.12 -2.89 -8.82
CA ARG A 226 7.30 -1.58 -9.46
C ARG A 226 7.15 -1.62 -10.98
N ALA A 227 7.33 -2.79 -11.60
CA ALA A 227 7.16 -2.94 -13.04
C ALA A 227 5.71 -2.72 -13.51
N ILE A 228 4.74 -2.89 -12.60
CA ILE A 228 3.31 -2.71 -12.89
C ILE A 228 2.67 -1.55 -12.11
N ASP A 229 3.43 -0.91 -11.21
CA ASP A 229 2.95 0.21 -10.42
C ASP A 229 2.94 1.50 -11.25
N SER A 230 1.78 2.14 -11.36
CA SER A 230 1.58 3.38 -12.11
C SER A 230 2.48 4.54 -11.65
N ALA A 231 2.90 4.54 -10.38
CA ALA A 231 3.81 5.56 -9.84
C ALA A 231 5.20 5.53 -10.52
N PHE A 232 5.57 4.39 -11.15
CA PHE A 232 6.84 4.16 -11.85
C PHE A 232 6.68 4.10 -13.37
N GLN A 233 5.54 4.54 -13.93
CA GLN A 233 5.26 4.44 -15.36
C GLN A 233 5.12 5.82 -16.03
N GLY A 234 5.70 5.93 -17.21
CA GLY A 234 5.48 7.02 -18.15
C GLY A 234 5.56 8.43 -17.56
N LYS A 235 4.60 9.28 -17.87
CA LYS A 235 4.54 10.68 -17.42
C LYS A 235 4.30 10.82 -15.90
N THR A 236 3.56 9.89 -15.32
CA THR A 236 3.36 9.88 -13.84
C THR A 236 4.69 9.68 -13.11
N PHE A 237 5.55 8.81 -13.61
CA PHE A 237 6.89 8.62 -13.06
C PHE A 237 7.75 9.90 -13.18
N GLU A 238 7.71 10.56 -14.33
CA GLU A 238 8.41 11.83 -14.55
C GLU A 238 7.96 12.92 -13.56
N ILE A 239 6.63 13.06 -13.34
CA ILE A 239 6.06 14.01 -12.38
C ILE A 239 6.52 13.66 -10.95
N ASN A 240 6.49 12.39 -10.59
CA ASN A 240 6.94 11.93 -9.28
C ASN A 240 8.44 12.19 -9.06
N LEU A 241 9.29 11.95 -10.06
CA LEU A 241 10.72 12.25 -9.98
C LEU A 241 10.98 13.75 -9.81
N LYS A 242 10.27 14.61 -10.55
CA LYS A 242 10.33 16.07 -10.37
C LYS A 242 9.99 16.47 -8.91
N CYS A 243 8.94 15.87 -8.35
CA CYS A 243 8.58 16.09 -6.95
C CYS A 243 9.72 15.69 -6.00
N VAL A 244 10.29 14.49 -6.18
CA VAL A 244 11.42 14.00 -5.36
C VAL A 244 12.63 14.93 -5.46
N ASP A 245 12.97 15.43 -6.66
CA ASP A 245 14.07 16.36 -6.84
C ASP A 245 13.81 17.71 -6.14
N ASN A 246 12.58 18.20 -6.17
CA ASN A 246 12.17 19.41 -5.45
C ASN A 246 12.23 19.24 -3.91
N LEU A 247 12.12 18.04 -3.39
CA LEU A 247 12.24 17.74 -1.95
C LEU A 247 13.71 17.71 -1.47
N ARG A 248 14.72 17.50 -2.36
CA ARG A 248 16.14 17.41 -1.97
C ARG A 248 16.67 18.61 -1.19
N PRO A 249 16.39 19.87 -1.60
CA PRO A 249 16.86 21.04 -0.84
C PRO A 249 16.27 21.10 0.56
N ILE A 250 15.02 20.64 0.75
CA ILE A 250 14.36 20.62 2.06
C ILE A 250 15.02 19.57 2.96
N ALA A 251 15.26 18.35 2.44
CA ALA A 251 15.97 17.31 3.16
C ALA A 251 17.36 17.78 3.60
N ALA A 252 18.15 18.36 2.68
CA ALA A 252 19.47 18.90 2.98
C ALA A 252 19.42 20.01 4.02
N GLY A 253 18.46 20.95 3.89
CA GLY A 253 18.28 22.06 4.85
C GLY A 253 17.84 21.59 6.25
N SER A 254 17.23 20.41 6.36
CA SER A 254 16.86 19.76 7.63
C SER A 254 17.95 18.82 8.16
N GLY A 255 19.08 18.67 7.47
CA GLY A 255 20.13 17.72 7.81
C GLY A 255 19.72 16.25 7.67
N GLN A 256 18.75 15.95 6.81
CA GLN A 256 18.17 14.63 6.59
C GLN A 256 18.45 14.10 5.21
N THR A 257 18.42 12.78 5.05
CA THR A 257 18.28 12.14 3.74
C THR A 257 16.82 12.25 3.27
N LEU A 258 16.57 12.02 1.97
CA LEU A 258 15.20 11.92 1.45
C LEU A 258 14.41 10.78 2.11
N THR A 259 15.07 9.67 2.44
CA THR A 259 14.49 8.55 3.21
C THR A 259 13.97 9.04 4.56
N GLN A 260 14.80 9.73 5.31
CA GLN A 260 14.45 10.26 6.64
C GLN A 260 13.35 11.32 6.54
N LEU A 261 13.44 12.22 5.56
CA LEU A 261 12.42 13.22 5.28
C LEU A 261 11.04 12.58 5.03
N ALA A 262 10.98 11.55 4.19
CA ALA A 262 9.73 10.88 3.84
C ALA A 262 9.10 10.17 5.05
N ILE A 263 9.90 9.51 5.89
CA ILE A 263 9.43 8.86 7.11
C ILE A 263 8.94 9.91 8.12
N ALA A 264 9.74 10.97 8.35
CA ALA A 264 9.39 12.06 9.28
C ALA A 264 8.10 12.77 8.84
N TRP A 265 7.92 12.99 7.54
CA TRP A 265 6.69 13.58 7.00
C TRP A 265 5.47 12.67 7.25
N ALA A 266 5.54 11.38 6.95
CA ALA A 266 4.43 10.46 7.22
C ALA A 266 4.05 10.45 8.71
N LEU A 267 5.04 10.48 9.61
CA LEU A 267 4.85 10.50 11.05
C LEU A 267 4.48 11.89 11.61
N SER A 268 4.58 12.96 10.83
CA SER A 268 4.10 14.29 11.21
C SER A 268 2.56 14.40 11.19
N ASN A 269 1.88 13.52 10.45
CA ASN A 269 0.43 13.43 10.49
C ASN A 269 -0.03 12.84 11.84
N PRO A 270 -0.85 13.54 12.63
CA PRO A 270 -1.24 13.09 13.98
C PRO A 270 -2.05 11.78 13.99
N ALA A 271 -2.69 11.42 12.87
CA ALA A 271 -3.41 10.16 12.74
C ALA A 271 -2.46 8.97 12.62
N VAL A 272 -1.24 9.16 12.12
CA VAL A 272 -0.28 8.07 11.88
C VAL A 272 0.44 7.69 13.16
N SER A 273 0.19 6.48 13.64
CA SER A 273 0.83 5.93 14.83
C SER A 273 2.20 5.34 14.50
N VAL A 274 2.31 4.54 13.45
CA VAL A 274 3.55 3.85 13.03
C VAL A 274 3.74 3.98 11.53
N ALA A 275 4.97 4.26 11.10
CA ALA A 275 5.41 4.12 9.72
C ALA A 275 6.10 2.76 9.55
N LEU A 276 5.55 1.90 8.68
CA LEU A 276 6.09 0.56 8.39
C LEU A 276 7.11 0.66 7.26
N VAL A 277 8.38 0.61 7.61
CA VAL A 277 9.47 0.80 6.66
C VAL A 277 10.17 -0.52 6.37
N GLY A 278 10.21 -0.92 5.10
CA GLY A 278 10.97 -2.09 4.67
C GLY A 278 12.47 -1.81 4.59
N ALA A 279 13.28 -2.81 4.96
CA ALA A 279 14.73 -2.77 4.77
C ALA A 279 15.26 -4.17 4.43
N LYS A 280 16.32 -4.22 3.62
CA LYS A 280 17.03 -5.46 3.25
C LYS A 280 18.42 -5.56 3.87
N THR A 281 18.95 -4.47 4.42
CA THR A 281 20.29 -4.40 4.98
C THR A 281 20.31 -3.63 6.31
N PRO A 282 21.28 -3.91 7.21
CA PRO A 282 21.47 -3.16 8.44
C PRO A 282 21.62 -1.65 8.23
N PHE A 283 22.31 -1.23 7.18
CA PHE A 283 22.49 0.19 6.83
C PHE A 283 21.16 0.90 6.58
N GLN A 284 20.26 0.27 5.81
CA GLN A 284 18.92 0.84 5.57
C GLN A 284 18.10 0.95 6.86
N VAL A 285 18.26 0.01 7.78
CA VAL A 285 17.59 0.06 9.09
C VAL A 285 18.07 1.24 9.92
N GLU A 286 19.39 1.47 10.00
CA GLU A 286 19.99 2.62 10.70
C GLU A 286 19.49 3.94 10.12
N GLU A 287 19.49 4.07 8.79
CA GLU A 287 18.99 5.24 8.10
C GLU A 287 17.52 5.50 8.43
N ASN A 288 16.68 4.46 8.35
CA ASN A 288 15.25 4.56 8.66
C ASN A 288 15.02 4.95 10.14
N ALA A 289 15.73 4.31 11.07
CA ALA A 289 15.58 4.53 12.50
C ALA A 289 15.96 5.96 12.93
N SER A 290 16.88 6.58 12.20
CA SER A 290 17.36 7.95 12.47
C SER A 290 16.40 9.04 11.99
N ALA A 291 15.27 8.71 11.35
CA ALA A 291 14.30 9.69 10.85
C ALA A 291 13.69 10.59 11.95
N PHE A 292 13.76 10.17 13.22
CA PHE A 292 13.30 10.96 14.37
C PHE A 292 14.33 11.91 14.96
N ASP A 293 15.61 11.80 14.58
CA ASP A 293 16.67 12.61 15.18
C ASP A 293 16.54 14.09 14.82
N SER A 294 15.82 14.40 13.74
CA SER A 294 15.56 15.76 13.26
C SER A 294 14.08 15.92 12.90
N PRO A 295 13.22 16.37 13.82
CA PRO A 295 11.82 16.65 13.53
C PRO A 295 11.67 17.77 12.50
N LEU A 296 10.68 17.68 11.62
CA LEU A 296 10.40 18.67 10.60
C LEU A 296 9.86 19.96 11.23
N SER A 297 10.43 21.09 10.86
CA SER A 297 9.88 22.41 11.27
C SER A 297 8.56 22.69 10.55
N PRO A 298 7.69 23.55 11.10
CA PRO A 298 6.47 24.01 10.43
C PRO A 298 6.74 24.59 9.04
N GLU A 299 7.85 25.33 8.87
CA GLU A 299 8.27 25.91 7.60
C GLU A 299 8.67 24.85 6.58
N ALA A 300 9.37 23.78 7.03
CA ALA A 300 9.72 22.65 6.18
C ALA A 300 8.46 21.92 5.74
N LEU A 301 7.54 21.64 6.67
CA LEU A 301 6.25 21.01 6.36
C LEU A 301 5.44 21.81 5.35
N SER A 302 5.35 23.14 5.52
CA SER A 302 4.66 24.02 4.57
C SER A 302 5.25 23.93 3.16
N LYS A 303 6.58 24.00 3.03
CA LYS A 303 7.26 23.87 1.73
C LYS A 303 7.07 22.50 1.10
N ILE A 304 7.09 21.43 1.91
CA ILE A 304 6.79 20.08 1.42
C ILE A 304 5.37 20.06 0.86
N MET A 305 4.38 20.60 1.58
CA MET A 305 2.99 20.61 1.12
C MET A 305 2.82 21.37 -0.20
N ASP A 306 3.49 22.52 -0.37
CA ASP A 306 3.47 23.27 -1.64
C ASP A 306 3.97 22.42 -2.82
N ILE A 307 5.07 21.65 -2.61
CA ILE A 307 5.63 20.73 -3.62
C ILE A 307 4.67 19.59 -3.92
N LEU A 308 4.07 18.98 -2.90
CA LEU A 308 3.13 17.89 -3.06
C LEU A 308 1.85 18.33 -3.79
N ASP A 309 1.37 19.54 -3.50
CA ASP A 309 0.20 20.12 -4.16
C ASP A 309 0.51 20.51 -5.62
N GLU A 310 1.75 20.95 -5.93
CA GLU A 310 2.21 21.13 -7.32
C GLU A 310 2.22 19.79 -8.05
N MET A 311 2.78 18.74 -7.45
CA MET A 311 2.79 17.38 -8.03
C MET A 311 1.37 16.88 -8.33
N GLU A 312 0.43 17.09 -7.41
CA GLU A 312 -0.95 16.65 -7.59
C GLU A 312 -1.63 17.43 -8.73
N ARG A 313 -1.42 18.76 -8.82
CA ARG A 313 -1.89 19.57 -9.95
C ARG A 313 -1.31 19.09 -11.28
N ASP A 314 0.00 18.77 -11.33
CA ASP A 314 0.64 18.25 -12.54
C ASP A 314 0.04 16.91 -12.97
N LYS A 315 -0.28 16.01 -12.02
CA LYS A 315 -0.96 14.73 -12.29
C LYS A 315 -2.38 14.93 -12.81
N ILE A 316 -3.15 15.82 -12.21
CA ILE A 316 -4.51 16.16 -12.65
C ILE A 316 -4.47 16.74 -14.06
N ALA A 317 -3.62 17.72 -14.33
CA ALA A 317 -3.49 18.34 -15.64
C ALA A 317 -3.08 17.31 -16.72
N PHE A 318 -2.17 16.38 -16.38
CA PHE A 318 -1.80 15.29 -17.29
C PHE A 318 -2.99 14.36 -17.57
N LYS A 319 -3.74 13.95 -16.54
CA LYS A 319 -4.95 13.11 -16.66
C LYS A 319 -5.99 13.79 -17.56
N ASP A 320 -6.26 15.06 -17.34
CA ASP A 320 -7.24 15.84 -18.12
C ASP A 320 -6.82 15.98 -19.58
N ASP A 321 -5.52 16.23 -19.87
CA ASP A 321 -4.99 16.29 -21.22
C ASP A 321 -5.13 14.93 -21.96
N GLN A 322 -4.85 13.80 -21.28
CA GLN A 322 -5.05 12.47 -21.86
C GLN A 322 -6.53 12.19 -22.16
N ILE A 323 -7.42 12.54 -21.23
CA ILE A 323 -8.87 12.39 -21.44
C ILE A 323 -9.34 13.25 -22.62
N ALA A 324 -8.89 14.52 -22.71
CA ALA A 324 -9.22 15.40 -23.82
C ALA A 324 -8.75 14.84 -25.17
N LYS A 325 -7.55 14.26 -25.23
CA LYS A 325 -7.04 13.57 -26.42
C LYS A 325 -7.89 12.36 -26.78
N LEU A 326 -8.25 11.51 -25.83
CA LEU A 326 -9.13 10.36 -26.06
C LEU A 326 -10.52 10.78 -26.55
N ARG A 327 -11.07 11.88 -26.04
CA ARG A 327 -12.37 12.42 -26.49
C ARG A 327 -12.36 12.89 -27.93
N THR A 328 -11.23 13.41 -28.42
CA THR A 328 -11.13 14.08 -29.72
C THR A 328 -10.45 13.25 -30.80
N THR A 329 -9.53 12.36 -30.45
CA THR A 329 -8.68 11.63 -31.41
C THR A 329 -9.16 10.20 -31.59
N PRO A 330 -9.64 9.81 -32.78
CA PRO A 330 -10.00 8.42 -33.06
C PRO A 330 -8.81 7.46 -33.01
N ILE A 331 -9.03 6.26 -32.54
CA ILE A 331 -8.05 5.18 -32.51
C ILE A 331 -8.18 4.38 -33.79
N THR A 332 -7.36 4.70 -34.80
CA THR A 332 -7.43 4.09 -36.15
C THR A 332 -6.48 2.89 -36.30
N ALA A 333 -5.40 2.85 -35.52
CA ALA A 333 -4.43 1.77 -35.54
C ALA A 333 -3.69 1.64 -34.20
N ILE A 334 -3.30 0.43 -33.83
CA ILE A 334 -2.40 0.12 -32.71
C ILE A 334 -1.08 -0.36 -33.30
N LYS A 335 -0.02 0.46 -33.16
CA LYS A 335 1.27 0.24 -33.81
C LYS A 335 2.16 -0.78 -33.12
N SER A 336 1.97 -0.99 -31.83
CA SER A 336 2.69 -1.97 -31.02
C SER A 336 1.82 -2.42 -29.85
N GLU A 337 2.17 -3.58 -29.25
CA GLU A 337 1.48 -4.09 -28.07
C GLU A 337 1.61 -3.15 -26.87
N GLU A 338 2.78 -2.54 -26.70
CA GLU A 338 3.04 -1.55 -25.66
C GLU A 338 2.10 -0.33 -25.81
N LYS A 339 2.01 0.23 -27.01
CA LYS A 339 1.10 1.36 -27.29
C LYS A 339 -0.37 0.99 -27.12
N GLY A 340 -0.72 -0.24 -27.43
CA GLY A 340 -2.07 -0.74 -27.20
C GLY A 340 -2.42 -0.87 -25.73
N LYS A 341 -1.49 -1.32 -24.89
CA LYS A 341 -1.66 -1.38 -23.44
C LYS A 341 -1.78 0.02 -22.82
N GLU A 342 -0.94 0.97 -23.25
CA GLU A 342 -1.06 2.37 -22.82
C GLU A 342 -2.47 2.94 -23.13
N LEU A 343 -2.99 2.71 -24.33
CA LEU A 343 -4.35 3.16 -24.70
C LEU A 343 -5.43 2.54 -23.82
N ILE A 344 -5.29 1.26 -23.43
CA ILE A 344 -6.23 0.63 -22.51
C ILE A 344 -6.12 1.26 -21.12
N ASP A 345 -4.92 1.55 -20.63
CA ASP A 345 -4.72 2.22 -19.35
C ASP A 345 -5.31 3.64 -19.33
N ASP A 346 -5.16 4.38 -20.44
CA ASP A 346 -5.79 5.68 -20.60
C ASP A 346 -7.32 5.60 -20.59
N LEU A 347 -7.92 4.57 -21.22
CA LEU A 347 -9.37 4.33 -21.15
C LEU A 347 -9.84 3.98 -19.74
N ILE A 348 -9.09 3.15 -19.02
CA ILE A 348 -9.38 2.81 -17.61
C ILE A 348 -9.28 4.07 -16.74
N MET A 349 -8.25 4.88 -16.93
CA MET A 349 -8.11 6.18 -16.25
C MET A 349 -9.31 7.09 -16.52
N TRP A 350 -9.81 7.14 -17.74
CA TRP A 350 -11.01 7.91 -18.10
C TRP A 350 -12.27 7.37 -17.41
N MET A 351 -12.43 6.04 -17.29
CA MET A 351 -13.54 5.44 -16.52
C MET A 351 -13.51 5.82 -15.04
N LEU A 352 -12.32 5.79 -14.43
CA LEU A 352 -12.14 6.23 -13.04
C LEU A 352 -12.49 7.72 -12.88
N HIS A 353 -12.05 8.58 -13.80
CA HIS A 353 -12.40 10.00 -13.81
C HIS A 353 -13.90 10.23 -13.88
N LEU A 354 -14.63 9.48 -14.72
CA LEU A 354 -16.09 9.57 -14.82
C LEU A 354 -16.78 9.14 -13.53
N HIS A 355 -16.29 8.09 -12.89
CA HIS A 355 -16.81 7.63 -11.60
C HIS A 355 -16.57 8.63 -10.48
N GLU A 356 -15.35 9.16 -10.38
CA GLU A 356 -14.93 10.05 -9.30
C GLU A 356 -15.50 11.47 -9.38
N ASN A 357 -15.64 12.02 -10.60
CA ASN A 357 -15.95 13.43 -10.79
C ASN A 357 -17.37 13.69 -11.36
N PHE A 358 -18.02 12.67 -11.92
CA PHE A 358 -19.33 12.78 -12.54
C PHE A 358 -20.35 11.78 -11.98
N ASP A 359 -20.02 11.07 -10.90
CA ASP A 359 -20.87 10.08 -10.23
C ASP A 359 -21.45 9.00 -11.17
N VAL A 360 -20.72 8.66 -12.24
CA VAL A 360 -21.11 7.59 -13.16
C VAL A 360 -20.96 6.25 -12.45
N SER A 361 -22.04 5.49 -12.40
CA SER A 361 -22.11 4.27 -11.59
C SER A 361 -21.15 3.17 -12.07
N ALA A 362 -20.58 2.40 -11.12
CA ALA A 362 -19.78 1.22 -11.44
C ALA A 362 -20.55 0.18 -12.26
N LYS A 363 -21.89 0.12 -12.16
CA LYS A 363 -22.74 -0.76 -12.97
C LYS A 363 -22.70 -0.39 -14.45
N GLU A 364 -22.61 0.90 -14.75
CA GLU A 364 -22.54 1.41 -16.13
C GLU A 364 -21.14 1.24 -16.73
N LEU A 365 -20.09 1.47 -15.95
CA LEU A 365 -18.70 1.38 -16.39
C LEU A 365 -18.15 -0.05 -16.39
N GLY A 366 -18.68 -0.94 -15.55
CA GLY A 366 -18.17 -2.30 -15.34
C GLY A 366 -18.04 -3.15 -16.61
N PRO A 367 -19.03 -3.18 -17.52
CA PRO A 367 -18.91 -3.90 -18.80
C PRO A 367 -17.76 -3.40 -19.67
N ILE A 368 -17.53 -2.06 -19.72
CA ILE A 368 -16.44 -1.45 -20.49
C ILE A 368 -15.10 -1.78 -19.85
N PHE A 369 -15.01 -1.70 -18.53
CA PHE A 369 -13.82 -2.08 -17.77
C PHE A 369 -13.44 -3.55 -18.01
N SER A 370 -14.41 -4.47 -17.94
CA SER A 370 -14.18 -5.90 -18.14
C SER A 370 -13.66 -6.20 -19.55
N GLU A 371 -14.20 -5.53 -20.57
CA GLU A 371 -13.76 -5.67 -21.97
C GLU A 371 -12.34 -5.10 -22.16
N ALA A 372 -12.05 -3.93 -21.59
CA ALA A 372 -10.72 -3.31 -21.61
C ALA A 372 -9.68 -4.19 -20.92
N ALA A 373 -9.97 -4.73 -19.73
CA ALA A 373 -9.08 -5.62 -19.01
C ALA A 373 -8.78 -6.92 -19.79
N MET A 374 -9.80 -7.49 -20.44
CA MET A 374 -9.59 -8.66 -21.31
C MET A 374 -8.69 -8.36 -22.50
N LEU A 375 -8.83 -7.20 -23.14
CA LEU A 375 -7.96 -6.79 -24.25
C LEU A 375 -6.52 -6.63 -23.77
N LYS A 376 -6.30 -6.04 -22.61
CA LYS A 376 -4.97 -5.90 -22.02
C LYS A 376 -4.29 -7.25 -21.76
N MET A 377 -5.07 -8.27 -21.37
CA MET A 377 -4.55 -9.62 -21.11
C MET A 377 -4.30 -10.43 -22.40
N LYS A 378 -5.21 -10.35 -23.37
CA LYS A 378 -5.16 -11.17 -24.60
C LYS A 378 -4.30 -10.59 -25.71
N GLY A 379 -3.89 -9.34 -25.60
CA GLY A 379 -3.17 -8.60 -26.63
C GLY A 379 -4.04 -7.58 -27.36
N THR A 380 -3.43 -6.49 -27.75
CA THR A 380 -4.09 -5.31 -28.33
C THR A 380 -3.81 -5.14 -29.84
N ILE A 381 -2.76 -5.79 -30.37
CA ILE A 381 -2.44 -5.71 -31.81
C ILE A 381 -3.60 -6.27 -32.64
N GLY A 382 -4.04 -5.51 -33.63
CA GLY A 382 -5.20 -5.87 -34.46
C GLY A 382 -6.57 -5.58 -33.83
N GLN A 383 -6.62 -5.05 -32.61
CA GLN A 383 -7.86 -4.76 -31.88
C GLN A 383 -8.27 -3.27 -31.93
N ALA A 384 -7.68 -2.46 -32.81
CA ALA A 384 -7.94 -1.01 -32.90
C ALA A 384 -9.46 -0.69 -32.97
N THR A 385 -10.23 -1.46 -33.75
CA THR A 385 -11.69 -1.26 -33.87
C THR A 385 -12.41 -1.52 -32.54
N THR A 386 -11.99 -2.52 -31.78
CA THR A 386 -12.60 -2.84 -30.47
C THR A 386 -12.26 -1.75 -29.45
N VAL A 387 -11.00 -1.32 -29.39
CA VAL A 387 -10.54 -0.23 -28.51
C VAL A 387 -11.25 1.08 -28.84
N GLU A 388 -11.44 1.38 -30.16
CA GLU A 388 -12.20 2.56 -30.60
C GLU A 388 -13.67 2.49 -30.18
N LYS A 389 -14.31 1.34 -30.22
CA LYS A 389 -15.69 1.17 -29.72
C LYS A 389 -15.79 1.47 -28.23
N LEU A 390 -14.83 1.02 -27.41
CA LEU A 390 -14.78 1.35 -25.98
C LEU A 390 -14.62 2.86 -25.78
N ARG A 391 -13.71 3.49 -26.50
CA ARG A 391 -13.52 4.93 -26.49
C ARG A 391 -14.81 5.71 -26.81
N LEU A 392 -15.53 5.31 -27.85
CA LEU A 392 -16.77 5.97 -28.25
C LEU A 392 -17.88 5.82 -27.20
N LYS A 393 -18.01 4.65 -26.57
CA LYS A 393 -18.92 4.45 -25.44
C LYS A 393 -18.59 5.40 -24.28
N LEU A 394 -17.31 5.51 -23.89
CA LEU A 394 -16.88 6.42 -22.83
C LEU A 394 -17.13 7.88 -23.18
N LYS A 395 -16.91 8.26 -24.46
CA LYS A 395 -17.23 9.61 -24.94
C LYS A 395 -18.70 9.95 -24.80
N GLU A 396 -19.60 9.02 -25.15
CA GLU A 396 -21.06 9.18 -25.00
C GLU A 396 -21.46 9.35 -23.54
N ILE A 397 -20.95 8.48 -22.66
CA ILE A 397 -21.19 8.55 -21.21
C ILE A 397 -20.72 9.89 -20.66
N HIS A 398 -19.50 10.33 -21.02
CA HIS A 398 -18.93 11.60 -20.55
C HIS A 398 -19.79 12.80 -20.99
N SER A 399 -20.17 12.87 -22.28
CA SER A 399 -20.99 13.97 -22.80
C SER A 399 -22.35 14.05 -22.12
N ARG A 400 -22.94 12.89 -21.78
CA ARG A 400 -24.20 12.85 -21.01
C ARG A 400 -23.99 13.30 -19.57
N ALA A 401 -22.90 12.89 -18.91
CA ALA A 401 -22.59 13.26 -17.54
C ALA A 401 -22.28 14.77 -17.39
N GLU A 402 -21.63 15.39 -18.39
CA GLU A 402 -21.41 16.86 -18.42
C GLU A 402 -22.71 17.68 -18.59
N SER A 403 -23.80 17.06 -19.06
CA SER A 403 -25.07 17.74 -19.31
C SER A 403 -26.06 17.68 -18.13
N VAL A 404 -25.73 17.00 -17.06
CA VAL A 404 -26.50 16.90 -15.80
C VAL A 404 -25.92 17.83 -14.77
#